data_466bb3190cfe27c10720ef4d4cf2d308
#
_entry.id   466bb3190cfe27c10720ef4d4cf2d308
#
_cell.length_a   1.000
_cell.length_b   1.000
_cell.length_c   1.000
_cell.angle_alpha   90.00
_cell.angle_beta   90.00
_cell.angle_gamma   90.00
#
_symmetry.space_group_name_H-M   'P 1'
#
loop_
_entity.id
_entity.type
_entity.pdbx_description
1 polymer ?
#
loop_
_entity_poly.entity_id
_entity_poly.type
_entity_poly.pdbx_seq_one_letter_code
_entity_poly.pdbx_strand_id
1 'polypeptide(L)'
;MSRHNLPPAPTSGAWREGDPVAFRKFANLGAQRLENGEILPSVTLAYETWGTLDEASSNAVLILHALTGDAHVCGEAAPGQPTPGWWEQIVGPGRIIDTDRYFVVAANVLGGCQGSTGPASLAPDGAPWGSRFPVISTRDQVYAESRLADLLGISEWSIVVGASLGGQRAIEWAVSYPERVRRLVVVASGAQTTADQAAWTHTQIRAIQLDPAWRGGDYYAGPGPTAGLALARQIAHTTYRSPSELDERFGRIPQNDEDPLHGGRLAV
;
A
#
# COMPACT_ATOMS: atom_id res chain seq x y z
N MET A 1 30.67 -9.82 -10.58
CA MET A 1 29.58 -10.43 -11.36
C MET A 1 28.87 -9.34 -12.14
N SER A 2 28.84 -9.43 -13.46
CA SER A 2 28.24 -8.40 -14.32
C SER A 2 26.74 -8.28 -14.01
N ARG A 3 26.24 -7.05 -13.73
CA ARG A 3 24.79 -6.76 -13.49
C ARG A 3 23.86 -7.10 -14.67
N HIS A 4 24.42 -7.54 -15.79
CA HIS A 4 23.67 -7.84 -17.01
C HIS A 4 22.88 -9.17 -16.99
N ASN A 5 22.97 -9.96 -15.93
CA ASN A 5 22.33 -11.28 -15.84
C ASN A 5 21.33 -11.45 -14.69
N LEU A 6 20.90 -10.38 -14.04
CA LEU A 6 19.76 -10.50 -13.15
C LEU A 6 18.49 -10.53 -14.00
N PRO A 7 17.56 -11.48 -13.75
CA PRO A 7 16.27 -11.45 -14.42
C PRO A 7 15.61 -10.09 -14.13
N PRO A 8 14.92 -9.50 -15.10
CA PRO A 8 14.19 -8.25 -14.87
C PRO A 8 13.27 -8.45 -13.67
N ALA A 9 13.29 -7.50 -12.73
CA ALA A 9 12.39 -7.53 -11.60
C ALA A 9 10.94 -7.61 -12.12
N PRO A 10 10.09 -8.45 -11.50
CA PRO A 10 8.69 -8.52 -11.92
C PRO A 10 8.07 -7.13 -11.81
N THR A 11 7.45 -6.68 -12.86
CA THR A 11 6.83 -5.33 -12.95
C THR A 11 5.60 -5.19 -12.09
N SER A 12 5.00 -6.28 -11.70
CA SER A 12 3.83 -6.28 -10.85
C SER A 12 4.07 -7.27 -9.73
N GLY A 13 4.36 -6.76 -8.54
CA GLY A 13 4.18 -7.50 -7.30
C GLY A 13 2.70 -7.64 -6.93
N ALA A 14 1.77 -7.39 -7.86
CA ALA A 14 0.35 -7.53 -7.63
C ALA A 14 0.00 -8.99 -7.39
N TRP A 15 -0.66 -9.24 -6.28
CA TRP A 15 -1.30 -10.54 -6.04
C TRP A 15 -2.46 -10.74 -7.02
N ARG A 16 -2.59 -11.92 -7.57
CA ARG A 16 -3.66 -12.32 -8.48
C ARG A 16 -4.37 -13.54 -7.94
N GLU A 17 -5.61 -13.72 -8.34
CA GLU A 17 -6.35 -14.93 -8.02
C GLU A 17 -5.60 -16.16 -8.53
N GLY A 18 -5.37 -17.13 -7.61
CA GLY A 18 -4.53 -18.29 -7.86
C GLY A 18 -3.09 -18.20 -7.33
N ASP A 19 -2.62 -17.01 -6.99
CA ASP A 19 -1.33 -16.84 -6.31
C ASP A 19 -1.41 -17.35 -4.85
N PRO A 20 -0.27 -17.72 -4.24
CA PRO A 20 -0.24 -18.12 -2.84
C PRO A 20 -0.85 -17.06 -1.92
N VAL A 21 -1.78 -17.48 -1.09
CA VAL A 21 -2.55 -16.59 -0.20
C VAL A 21 -1.71 -16.08 0.98
N ALA A 22 -0.75 -16.90 1.44
CA ALA A 22 0.03 -16.67 2.65
C ALA A 22 -0.89 -16.42 3.87
N PHE A 23 -0.75 -15.29 4.55
CA PHE A 23 -1.55 -14.93 5.74
C PHE A 23 -2.80 -14.10 5.43
N ARG A 24 -3.02 -13.76 4.15
CA ARG A 24 -4.17 -12.95 3.74
C ARG A 24 -5.49 -13.67 4.00
N LYS A 25 -6.44 -12.93 4.53
CA LYS A 25 -7.86 -13.25 4.58
C LYS A 25 -8.57 -12.37 3.57
N PHE A 26 -9.71 -12.81 3.06
CA PHE A 26 -10.48 -12.05 2.07
C PHE A 26 -11.90 -11.83 2.56
N ALA A 27 -12.33 -10.56 2.55
CA ALA A 27 -13.69 -10.15 2.87
C ALA A 27 -14.36 -9.68 1.59
N ASN A 28 -15.40 -10.41 1.13
CA ASN A 28 -16.26 -9.95 0.05
C ASN A 28 -17.31 -9.00 0.63
N LEU A 29 -17.24 -7.75 0.22
CA LEU A 29 -18.13 -6.69 0.67
C LEU A 29 -19.30 -6.43 -0.31
N GLY A 30 -19.35 -7.14 -1.45
CA GLY A 30 -20.35 -6.89 -2.49
C GLY A 30 -20.16 -5.55 -3.21
N ALA A 31 -21.20 -5.03 -3.80
CA ALA A 31 -21.12 -3.77 -4.57
C ALA A 31 -20.83 -2.55 -3.67
N GLN A 32 -20.13 -1.57 -4.24
CA GLN A 32 -19.87 -0.29 -3.60
C GLN A 32 -20.12 0.86 -4.57
N ARG A 33 -20.96 1.81 -4.15
CA ARG A 33 -21.09 3.09 -4.81
C ARG A 33 -19.92 3.99 -4.40
N LEU A 34 -19.26 4.59 -5.36
CA LEU A 34 -18.13 5.48 -5.18
C LEU A 34 -18.59 6.93 -5.04
N GLU A 35 -17.72 7.77 -4.49
CA GLU A 35 -17.99 9.21 -4.29
C GLU A 35 -18.28 9.94 -5.62
N ASN A 36 -17.63 9.51 -6.72
CA ASN A 36 -17.89 10.03 -8.06
C ASN A 36 -19.22 9.54 -8.69
N GLY A 37 -19.96 8.69 -7.99
CA GLY A 37 -21.26 8.15 -8.44
C GLY A 37 -21.19 6.82 -9.22
N GLU A 38 -19.99 6.38 -9.61
CA GLU A 38 -19.79 5.06 -10.24
C GLU A 38 -20.03 3.92 -9.25
N ILE A 39 -20.16 2.71 -9.75
CA ILE A 39 -20.37 1.52 -8.93
C ILE A 39 -19.30 0.49 -9.23
N LEU A 40 -18.53 0.09 -8.23
CA LEU A 40 -17.78 -1.15 -8.26
C LEU A 40 -18.75 -2.30 -7.96
N PRO A 41 -18.96 -3.22 -8.89
CA PRO A 41 -19.97 -4.26 -8.75
C PRO A 41 -19.64 -5.31 -7.69
N SER A 42 -18.35 -5.45 -7.36
CA SER A 42 -17.86 -6.31 -6.30
C SER A 42 -16.58 -5.73 -5.72
N VAL A 43 -16.54 -5.59 -4.40
CA VAL A 43 -15.37 -5.17 -3.64
C VAL A 43 -14.96 -6.30 -2.71
N THR A 44 -13.72 -6.73 -2.84
CA THR A 44 -13.05 -7.62 -1.89
C THR A 44 -11.90 -6.87 -1.24
N LEU A 45 -11.78 -6.95 0.09
CA LEU A 45 -10.59 -6.50 0.80
C LEU A 45 -9.80 -7.72 1.25
N ALA A 46 -8.51 -7.73 0.92
CA ALA A 46 -7.54 -8.63 1.53
C ALA A 46 -7.05 -7.99 2.82
N TYR A 47 -6.98 -8.75 3.90
CA TYR A 47 -6.60 -8.23 5.22
C TYR A 47 -5.91 -9.31 6.06
N GLU A 48 -5.24 -8.87 7.11
CA GLU A 48 -4.64 -9.73 8.12
C GLU A 48 -5.08 -9.30 9.52
N THR A 49 -5.01 -10.21 10.49
CA THR A 49 -5.36 -9.92 11.89
C THR A 49 -4.41 -10.63 12.84
N TRP A 50 -4.14 -9.99 13.96
CA TRP A 50 -3.34 -10.54 15.07
C TRP A 50 -4.03 -10.30 16.40
N GLY A 51 -3.82 -11.19 17.34
CA GLY A 51 -4.48 -11.14 18.64
C GLY A 51 -5.94 -11.59 18.61
N THR A 52 -6.67 -11.29 19.68
CA THR A 52 -8.07 -11.70 19.85
C THR A 52 -8.93 -10.51 20.21
N LEU A 53 -10.06 -10.35 19.52
CA LEU A 53 -11.06 -9.34 19.84
C LEU A 53 -11.72 -9.70 21.20
N ASP A 54 -11.77 -8.75 22.13
CA ASP A 54 -12.44 -8.96 23.39
C ASP A 54 -13.98 -8.98 23.25
N GLU A 55 -14.68 -9.49 24.23
CA GLU A 55 -16.16 -9.60 24.20
C GLU A 55 -16.85 -8.24 24.06
N ALA A 56 -16.23 -7.18 24.57
CA ALA A 56 -16.73 -5.80 24.48
C ALA A 56 -16.34 -5.10 23.15
N SER A 57 -15.56 -5.76 22.29
CA SER A 57 -14.98 -5.19 21.08
C SER A 57 -14.23 -3.88 21.32
N SER A 58 -13.59 -3.75 22.49
CA SER A 58 -12.99 -2.50 22.96
C SER A 58 -11.49 -2.37 22.70
N ASN A 59 -10.85 -3.46 22.26
CA ASN A 59 -9.40 -3.57 22.07
C ASN A 59 -8.96 -3.58 20.57
N ALA A 60 -9.84 -3.26 19.65
CA ALA A 60 -9.53 -3.28 18.22
C ALA A 60 -8.60 -2.13 17.81
N VAL A 61 -7.56 -2.43 17.04
CA VAL A 61 -6.61 -1.47 16.47
C VAL A 61 -6.58 -1.63 14.95
N LEU A 62 -6.78 -0.52 14.22
CA LEU A 62 -6.65 -0.48 12.77
C LEU A 62 -5.29 0.09 12.37
N ILE A 63 -4.54 -0.66 11.54
CA ILE A 63 -3.28 -0.21 10.97
C ILE A 63 -3.45 0.02 9.47
N LEU A 64 -3.13 1.22 9.02
CA LEU A 64 -3.29 1.68 7.65
C LEU A 64 -1.92 1.91 7.01
N HIS A 65 -1.56 1.05 6.06
CA HIS A 65 -0.26 1.05 5.39
C HIS A 65 -0.07 2.25 4.45
N ALA A 66 1.19 2.60 4.18
CA ALA A 66 1.59 3.61 3.20
C ALA A 66 1.36 3.11 1.76
N LEU A 67 1.54 4.00 0.74
CA LEU A 67 1.28 3.70 -0.67
C LEU A 67 1.93 2.40 -1.16
N THR A 68 3.15 2.13 -0.74
CA THR A 68 3.94 0.97 -1.17
C THR A 68 3.96 -0.17 -0.15
N GLY A 69 3.18 -0.04 0.93
CA GLY A 69 3.00 -1.08 1.93
C GLY A 69 1.84 -2.03 1.60
N ASP A 70 1.61 -2.95 2.50
CA ASP A 70 0.53 -3.93 2.43
C ASP A 70 -0.01 -4.27 3.83
N ALA A 71 -0.95 -5.22 3.89
CA ALA A 71 -1.54 -5.68 5.14
C ALA A 71 -0.58 -6.49 6.02
N HIS A 72 0.57 -6.95 5.51
CA HIS A 72 1.51 -7.77 6.26
C HIS A 72 2.35 -6.93 7.23
N VAL A 73 1.76 -6.54 8.32
CA VAL A 73 2.35 -5.61 9.31
C VAL A 73 3.38 -6.31 10.18
N CYS A 74 3.10 -7.54 10.62
CA CYS A 74 4.04 -8.38 11.37
C CYS A 74 3.84 -9.86 11.03
N GLY A 75 4.89 -10.65 11.23
CA GLY A 75 4.95 -12.08 10.92
C GLY A 75 6.07 -12.41 9.95
N GLU A 76 6.33 -13.71 9.79
CA GLU A 76 7.40 -14.23 8.95
C GLU A 76 7.06 -14.09 7.46
N ALA A 77 8.09 -14.11 6.61
CA ALA A 77 7.91 -14.23 5.18
C ALA A 77 7.29 -15.59 4.80
N ALA A 78 6.44 -15.59 3.78
CA ALA A 78 5.79 -16.79 3.27
C ALA A 78 5.63 -16.76 1.73
N PRO A 79 5.36 -17.88 1.06
CA PRO A 79 5.00 -17.87 -0.35
C PRO A 79 3.83 -16.90 -0.60
N GLY A 80 4.03 -15.92 -1.48
CA GLY A 80 3.07 -14.83 -1.74
C GLY A 80 3.28 -13.57 -0.88
N GLN A 81 4.11 -13.65 0.17
CA GLN A 81 4.57 -12.53 1.01
C GLN A 81 6.07 -12.71 1.27
N PRO A 82 6.95 -12.33 0.31
CA PRO A 82 8.36 -12.70 0.32
C PRO A 82 9.22 -11.96 1.37
N THR A 83 8.64 -11.01 2.08
CA THR A 83 9.31 -10.24 3.13
C THR A 83 8.59 -10.42 4.46
N PRO A 84 9.32 -10.37 5.60
CA PRO A 84 8.68 -10.25 6.91
C PRO A 84 7.80 -9.01 7.02
N GLY A 85 6.94 -8.98 8.02
CA GLY A 85 6.09 -7.83 8.32
C GLY A 85 6.89 -6.53 8.45
N TRP A 86 6.38 -5.47 7.85
CA TRP A 86 7.13 -4.20 7.76
C TRP A 86 7.18 -3.42 9.08
N TRP A 87 6.43 -3.82 10.11
CA TRP A 87 6.37 -3.13 11.40
C TRP A 87 6.54 -4.05 12.62
N GLU A 88 7.24 -5.16 12.46
CA GLU A 88 7.49 -6.15 13.53
C GLU A 88 8.10 -5.57 14.82
N GLN A 89 8.83 -4.46 14.71
CA GLN A 89 9.40 -3.78 15.89
C GLN A 89 8.34 -3.06 16.73
N ILE A 90 7.18 -2.75 16.14
CA ILE A 90 6.10 -1.99 16.77
C ILE A 90 4.90 -2.88 17.10
N VAL A 91 4.61 -3.86 16.25
CA VAL A 91 3.44 -4.73 16.35
C VAL A 91 3.87 -6.17 16.64
N GLY A 92 3.26 -6.80 17.62
CA GLY A 92 3.54 -8.18 17.99
C GLY A 92 3.40 -8.40 19.51
N PRO A 93 3.57 -9.64 19.99
CA PRO A 93 3.52 -9.95 21.42
C PRO A 93 4.54 -9.12 22.21
N GLY A 94 4.10 -8.42 23.25
CA GLY A 94 4.93 -7.57 24.11
C GLY A 94 5.52 -6.33 23.42
N ARG A 95 5.08 -5.97 22.21
CA ARG A 95 5.50 -4.77 21.49
C ARG A 95 4.66 -3.57 21.91
N ILE A 96 4.93 -2.39 21.31
CA ILE A 96 4.18 -1.14 21.58
C ILE A 96 2.69 -1.33 21.25
N ILE A 97 2.38 -1.95 20.12
CA ILE A 97 1.05 -2.45 19.78
C ILE A 97 1.08 -3.95 20.08
N ASP A 98 0.75 -4.26 21.32
CA ASP A 98 0.86 -5.60 21.89
C ASP A 98 -0.31 -6.47 21.44
N THR A 99 -0.03 -7.49 20.64
CA THR A 99 -1.06 -8.42 20.12
C THR A 99 -1.58 -9.41 21.17
N ASP A 100 -0.97 -9.49 22.36
CA ASP A 100 -1.54 -10.22 23.50
C ASP A 100 -2.68 -9.42 24.17
N ARG A 101 -2.77 -8.11 23.91
CA ARG A 101 -3.76 -7.18 24.47
C ARG A 101 -4.73 -6.63 23.45
N TYR A 102 -4.27 -6.41 22.23
CA TYR A 102 -5.03 -5.77 21.15
C TYR A 102 -5.37 -6.76 20.04
N PHE A 103 -6.56 -6.60 19.50
CA PHE A 103 -6.93 -7.22 18.23
C PHE A 103 -6.55 -6.25 17.10
N VAL A 104 -5.47 -6.57 16.42
CA VAL A 104 -4.94 -5.73 15.35
C VAL A 104 -5.51 -6.17 14.00
N VAL A 105 -5.96 -5.22 13.21
CA VAL A 105 -6.45 -5.43 11.84
C VAL A 105 -5.67 -4.53 10.90
N ALA A 106 -5.19 -5.09 9.80
CA ALA A 106 -4.63 -4.33 8.69
C ALA A 106 -5.24 -4.82 7.37
N ALA A 107 -5.73 -3.89 6.56
CA ALA A 107 -6.30 -4.20 5.26
C ALA A 107 -5.45 -3.62 4.13
N ASN A 108 -5.27 -4.41 3.07
CA ASN A 108 -4.76 -3.88 1.82
C ASN A 108 -5.78 -2.89 1.24
N VAL A 109 -5.32 -1.69 0.94
CA VAL A 109 -6.19 -0.60 0.50
C VAL A 109 -6.97 -0.96 -0.77
N LEU A 110 -8.23 -0.54 -0.84
CA LEU A 110 -9.01 -0.58 -2.08
C LEU A 110 -8.27 0.19 -3.19
N GLY A 111 -8.14 -0.40 -4.37
CA GLY A 111 -7.33 0.15 -5.47
C GLY A 111 -5.86 -0.25 -5.41
N GLY A 112 -5.43 -0.94 -4.35
CA GLY A 112 -4.07 -1.47 -4.19
C GLY A 112 -3.85 -2.76 -4.98
N CYS A 113 -2.65 -3.33 -4.83
CA CYS A 113 -2.20 -4.46 -5.65
C CYS A 113 -1.96 -5.75 -4.86
N GLN A 114 -2.30 -5.82 -3.57
CA GLN A 114 -1.98 -6.96 -2.71
C GLN A 114 -3.23 -7.79 -2.31
N GLY A 115 -4.16 -7.98 -3.25
CA GLY A 115 -5.31 -8.87 -3.10
C GLY A 115 -6.64 -8.16 -2.83
N SER A 116 -6.66 -6.88 -2.48
CA SER A 116 -7.89 -6.07 -2.52
C SER A 116 -8.26 -5.72 -3.95
N THR A 117 -9.55 -5.49 -4.18
CA THR A 117 -10.05 -5.07 -5.50
C THR A 117 -9.31 -3.83 -5.97
N GLY A 118 -8.74 -3.90 -7.17
CA GLY A 118 -7.94 -2.85 -7.77
C GLY A 118 -7.76 -3.08 -9.28
N PRO A 119 -6.91 -2.30 -9.96
CA PRO A 119 -6.71 -2.42 -11.41
C PRO A 119 -6.27 -3.80 -11.89
N ALA A 120 -5.58 -4.58 -11.05
CA ALA A 120 -5.16 -5.95 -11.38
C ALA A 120 -6.29 -6.99 -11.22
N SER A 121 -7.36 -6.66 -10.52
CA SER A 121 -8.50 -7.56 -10.30
C SER A 121 -9.30 -7.76 -11.59
N LEU A 122 -10.01 -8.88 -11.68
CA LEU A 122 -10.89 -9.17 -12.81
C LEU A 122 -12.15 -8.29 -12.76
N ALA A 123 -12.45 -7.67 -13.88
CA ALA A 123 -13.73 -7.01 -14.11
C ALA A 123 -14.82 -8.05 -14.44
N PRO A 124 -16.12 -7.67 -14.49
CA PRO A 124 -17.20 -8.61 -14.78
C PRO A 124 -17.07 -9.33 -16.12
N ASP A 125 -16.30 -8.82 -17.06
CA ASP A 125 -16.00 -9.44 -18.36
C ASP A 125 -14.89 -10.48 -18.30
N GLY A 126 -14.30 -10.72 -17.12
CA GLY A 126 -13.21 -11.68 -16.92
C GLY A 126 -11.83 -11.17 -17.31
N ALA A 127 -11.70 -9.94 -17.77
CA ALA A 127 -10.40 -9.29 -18.02
C ALA A 127 -9.96 -8.43 -16.82
N PRO A 128 -8.66 -8.15 -16.64
CA PRO A 128 -8.23 -7.17 -15.63
C PRO A 128 -8.91 -5.81 -15.84
N TRP A 129 -9.25 -5.13 -14.76
CA TRP A 129 -9.77 -3.78 -14.85
C TRP A 129 -8.82 -2.85 -15.62
N GLY A 130 -7.52 -2.91 -15.32
CA GLY A 130 -6.53 -2.08 -15.99
C GLY A 130 -6.87 -0.59 -15.90
N SER A 131 -6.77 0.09 -17.03
CA SER A 131 -7.10 1.52 -17.18
C SER A 131 -8.60 1.84 -16.98
N ARG A 132 -9.45 0.82 -17.00
CA ARG A 132 -10.92 0.94 -16.78
C ARG A 132 -11.29 1.01 -15.31
N PHE A 133 -10.33 0.77 -14.38
CA PHE A 133 -10.62 0.85 -12.96
C PHE A 133 -11.07 2.27 -12.61
N PRO A 134 -12.21 2.44 -11.92
CA PRO A 134 -12.72 3.77 -11.63
C PRO A 134 -11.78 4.55 -10.72
N VAL A 135 -11.86 5.88 -10.80
CA VAL A 135 -11.17 6.77 -9.87
C VAL A 135 -11.82 6.62 -8.50
N ILE A 136 -11.03 6.29 -7.50
CA ILE A 136 -11.47 6.15 -6.12
C ILE A 136 -10.85 7.24 -5.24
N SER A 137 -11.61 7.70 -4.28
CA SER A 137 -11.16 8.67 -3.27
C SER A 137 -10.70 8.00 -1.98
N THR A 138 -10.06 8.75 -1.11
CA THR A 138 -9.73 8.30 0.26
C THR A 138 -11.00 7.93 1.02
N ARG A 139 -12.12 8.63 0.78
CA ARG A 139 -13.43 8.33 1.38
C ARG A 139 -13.98 6.97 0.92
N ASP A 140 -13.82 6.63 -0.37
CA ASP A 140 -14.20 5.32 -0.89
C ASP A 140 -13.39 4.18 -0.23
N GLN A 141 -12.11 4.42 0.01
CA GLN A 141 -11.22 3.48 0.69
C GLN A 141 -11.66 3.25 2.14
N VAL A 142 -11.89 4.34 2.88
CA VAL A 142 -12.35 4.29 4.27
C VAL A 142 -13.76 3.67 4.37
N TYR A 143 -14.64 3.94 3.41
CA TYR A 143 -15.95 3.29 3.37
C TYR A 143 -15.83 1.77 3.20
N ALA A 144 -14.95 1.28 2.34
CA ALA A 144 -14.69 -0.16 2.24
C ALA A 144 -14.14 -0.75 3.56
N GLU A 145 -13.21 -0.04 4.21
CA GLU A 145 -12.66 -0.44 5.50
C GLU A 145 -13.71 -0.43 6.62
N SER A 146 -14.67 0.51 6.61
CA SER A 146 -15.76 0.54 7.59
C SER A 146 -16.68 -0.67 7.47
N ARG A 147 -16.93 -1.13 6.24
CA ARG A 147 -17.70 -2.37 5.98
C ARG A 147 -16.94 -3.62 6.41
N LEU A 148 -15.59 -3.62 6.28
CA LEU A 148 -14.76 -4.69 6.85
C LEU A 148 -14.87 -4.70 8.38
N ALA A 149 -14.83 -3.53 9.03
CA ALA A 149 -15.00 -3.43 10.47
C ALA A 149 -16.35 -4.00 10.92
N ASP A 150 -17.45 -3.67 10.21
CA ASP A 150 -18.79 -4.20 10.48
C ASP A 150 -18.82 -5.74 10.36
N LEU A 151 -18.19 -6.29 9.33
CA LEU A 151 -18.08 -7.74 9.11
C LEU A 151 -17.29 -8.44 10.23
N LEU A 152 -16.28 -7.75 10.80
CA LEU A 152 -15.49 -8.25 11.92
C LEU A 152 -16.13 -8.02 13.29
N GLY A 153 -17.30 -7.36 13.36
CA GLY A 153 -17.99 -7.04 14.61
C GLY A 153 -17.34 -5.89 15.39
N ILE A 154 -16.58 -5.02 14.71
CA ILE A 154 -15.88 -3.89 15.33
C ILE A 154 -16.72 -2.62 15.17
N SER A 155 -17.34 -2.17 16.24
CA SER A 155 -18.12 -0.94 16.26
C SER A 155 -17.26 0.32 16.46
N GLU A 156 -16.18 0.22 17.22
CA GLU A 156 -15.25 1.31 17.52
C GLU A 156 -13.81 0.82 17.51
N TRP A 157 -12.91 1.60 16.92
CA TRP A 157 -11.48 1.38 16.99
C TRP A 157 -10.90 2.02 18.26
N SER A 158 -10.25 1.24 19.09
CA SER A 158 -9.47 1.76 20.22
C SER A 158 -8.36 2.69 19.74
N ILE A 159 -7.74 2.34 18.61
CA ILE A 159 -6.71 3.14 17.94
C ILE A 159 -6.85 2.95 16.43
N VAL A 160 -6.81 4.05 15.68
CA VAL A 160 -6.54 4.05 14.23
C VAL A 160 -5.17 4.67 14.03
N VAL A 161 -4.26 3.94 13.41
CA VAL A 161 -2.90 4.42 13.13
C VAL A 161 -2.57 4.27 11.67
N GLY A 162 -2.05 5.34 11.05
CA GLY A 162 -1.66 5.33 9.65
C GLY A 162 -0.46 6.21 9.35
N ALA A 163 0.35 5.77 8.39
CA ALA A 163 1.49 6.52 7.91
C ALA A 163 1.34 6.90 6.44
N SER A 164 1.76 8.11 6.05
CA SER A 164 1.71 8.61 4.67
C SER A 164 0.27 8.50 4.10
N LEU A 165 0.03 7.75 3.01
CA LEU A 165 -1.32 7.46 2.50
C LEU A 165 -2.22 6.84 3.58
N GLY A 166 -1.67 5.96 4.43
CA GLY A 166 -2.40 5.42 5.58
C GLY A 166 -2.80 6.51 6.58
N GLY A 167 -1.98 7.55 6.75
CA GLY A 167 -2.29 8.70 7.60
C GLY A 167 -3.44 9.55 7.03
N GLN A 168 -3.53 9.70 5.72
CA GLN A 168 -4.69 10.36 5.07
C GLN A 168 -5.98 9.57 5.30
N ARG A 169 -5.93 8.24 5.16
CA ARG A 169 -7.07 7.37 5.48
C ARG A 169 -7.44 7.43 6.97
N ALA A 170 -6.44 7.50 7.86
CA ALA A 170 -6.68 7.63 9.29
C ALA A 170 -7.40 8.94 9.65
N ILE A 171 -7.01 10.05 9.01
CA ILE A 171 -7.71 11.33 9.15
C ILE A 171 -9.14 11.22 8.60
N GLU A 172 -9.33 10.62 7.43
CA GLU A 172 -10.67 10.42 6.84
C GLU A 172 -11.56 9.55 7.74
N TRP A 173 -11.02 8.50 8.39
CA TRP A 173 -11.74 7.73 9.40
C TRP A 173 -12.27 8.61 10.53
N ALA A 174 -11.43 9.49 11.08
CA ALA A 174 -11.82 10.38 12.17
C ALA A 174 -12.83 11.45 11.73
N VAL A 175 -12.83 11.84 10.45
CA VAL A 175 -13.77 12.82 9.90
C VAL A 175 -15.10 12.17 9.52
N SER A 176 -15.07 11.02 8.85
CA SER A 176 -16.27 10.35 8.36
C SER A 176 -16.99 9.52 9.42
N TYR A 177 -16.25 8.99 10.40
CA TYR A 177 -16.77 8.13 11.47
C TYR A 177 -16.18 8.51 12.85
N PRO A 178 -16.38 9.76 13.32
CA PRO A 178 -15.78 10.24 14.56
C PRO A 178 -16.18 9.41 15.80
N GLU A 179 -17.37 8.83 15.80
CA GLU A 179 -17.88 7.97 16.85
C GLU A 179 -17.24 6.57 16.87
N ARG A 180 -16.57 6.21 15.79
CA ARG A 180 -15.89 4.89 15.64
C ARG A 180 -14.38 4.96 15.87
N VAL A 181 -13.83 6.11 16.24
CA VAL A 181 -12.38 6.32 16.42
C VAL A 181 -12.10 6.93 17.79
N ARG A 182 -11.64 6.12 18.72
CA ARG A 182 -11.32 6.60 20.09
C ARG A 182 -9.99 7.34 20.14
N ARG A 183 -8.98 6.88 19.42
CA ARG A 183 -7.66 7.51 19.32
C ARG A 183 -7.15 7.46 17.90
N LEU A 184 -6.52 8.55 17.49
CA LEU A 184 -5.94 8.70 16.16
C LEU A 184 -4.44 8.92 16.26
N VAL A 185 -3.66 8.16 15.49
CA VAL A 185 -2.21 8.36 15.33
C VAL A 185 -1.89 8.54 13.86
N VAL A 186 -1.39 9.70 13.51
CA VAL A 186 -1.02 10.06 12.13
C VAL A 186 0.49 10.28 12.07
N VAL A 187 1.16 9.54 11.19
CA VAL A 187 2.62 9.57 11.06
C VAL A 187 3.00 10.03 9.66
N ALA A 188 3.85 11.06 9.59
CA ALA A 188 4.42 11.58 8.33
C ALA A 188 3.34 11.81 7.24
N SER A 189 2.23 12.45 7.61
CA SER A 189 1.10 12.69 6.71
C SER A 189 0.41 14.01 7.06
N GLY A 190 -0.27 14.60 6.09
CA GLY A 190 -1.05 15.81 6.23
C GLY A 190 -2.48 15.63 5.74
N ALA A 191 -3.38 16.50 6.23
CA ALA A 191 -4.78 16.54 5.80
C ALA A 191 -4.97 17.10 4.38
N GLN A 192 -3.93 17.73 3.83
CA GLN A 192 -3.97 18.35 2.50
C GLN A 192 -2.65 18.12 1.77
N THR A 193 -2.73 17.74 0.49
CA THR A 193 -1.57 17.67 -0.39
C THR A 193 -1.11 19.08 -0.77
N THR A 194 0.17 19.37 -0.61
CA THR A 194 0.75 20.65 -1.04
C THR A 194 0.98 20.67 -2.56
N ALA A 195 1.14 21.86 -3.15
CA ALA A 195 1.48 22.00 -4.55
C ALA A 195 2.84 21.33 -4.88
N ASP A 196 3.81 21.41 -3.98
CA ASP A 196 5.10 20.74 -4.11
C ASP A 196 4.94 19.21 -4.18
N GLN A 197 4.20 18.61 -3.23
CA GLN A 197 3.90 17.18 -3.25
C GLN A 197 3.18 16.75 -4.53
N ALA A 198 2.21 17.54 -5.00
CA ALA A 198 1.50 17.28 -6.24
C ALA A 198 2.45 17.33 -7.46
N ALA A 199 3.38 18.28 -7.51
CA ALA A 199 4.37 18.40 -8.59
C ALA A 199 5.30 17.18 -8.62
N TRP A 200 5.86 16.77 -7.49
CA TRP A 200 6.69 15.58 -7.41
C TRP A 200 5.92 14.30 -7.77
N THR A 201 4.70 14.15 -7.30
CA THR A 201 3.85 12.99 -7.64
C THR A 201 3.56 12.96 -9.15
N HIS A 202 3.22 14.11 -9.74
CA HIS A 202 3.00 14.21 -11.19
C HIS A 202 4.24 13.79 -11.98
N THR A 203 5.43 14.24 -11.58
CA THR A 203 6.69 13.88 -12.24
C THR A 203 6.93 12.37 -12.22
N GLN A 204 6.67 11.71 -11.08
CA GLN A 204 6.79 10.25 -10.94
C GLN A 204 5.77 9.52 -11.82
N ILE A 205 4.51 9.97 -11.85
CA ILE A 205 3.48 9.41 -12.73
C ILE A 205 3.89 9.55 -14.19
N ARG A 206 4.41 10.72 -14.60
CA ARG A 206 4.88 10.95 -15.96
C ARG A 206 6.06 10.04 -16.34
N ALA A 207 6.99 9.77 -15.43
CA ALA A 207 8.07 8.83 -15.65
C ALA A 207 7.55 7.43 -16.02
N ILE A 208 6.51 6.95 -15.31
CA ILE A 208 5.87 5.67 -15.62
C ILE A 208 5.14 5.72 -16.97
N GLN A 209 4.40 6.79 -17.24
CA GLN A 209 3.60 6.94 -18.46
C GLN A 209 4.45 7.09 -19.73
N LEU A 210 5.69 7.57 -19.61
CA LEU A 210 6.63 7.71 -20.73
C LEU A 210 7.28 6.37 -21.12
N ASP A 211 7.21 5.35 -20.27
CA ASP A 211 7.67 4.02 -20.64
C ASP A 211 6.75 3.43 -21.72
N PRO A 212 7.29 3.00 -22.90
CA PRO A 212 6.49 2.40 -23.96
C PRO A 212 5.67 1.19 -23.51
N ALA A 213 6.12 0.47 -22.47
CA ALA A 213 5.41 -0.68 -21.91
C ALA A 213 4.21 -0.29 -21.04
N TRP A 214 3.99 1.00 -20.76
CA TRP A 214 2.84 1.50 -20.00
C TRP A 214 1.49 1.22 -20.69
N ARG A 215 1.45 1.34 -22.03
CA ARG A 215 0.27 1.04 -22.86
C ARG A 215 -1.03 1.67 -22.37
N GLY A 216 -0.97 2.91 -21.87
CA GLY A 216 -2.15 3.59 -21.34
C GLY A 216 -2.71 3.01 -20.02
N GLY A 217 -1.97 2.13 -19.35
CA GLY A 217 -2.40 1.42 -18.12
C GLY A 217 -2.77 -0.04 -18.34
N ASP A 218 -2.85 -0.50 -19.59
CA ASP A 218 -3.26 -1.86 -19.96
C ASP A 218 -2.05 -2.77 -20.27
N TYR A 219 -1.17 -2.92 -19.31
CA TYR A 219 0.10 -3.67 -19.44
C TYR A 219 0.05 -5.10 -18.88
N TYR A 220 -1.10 -5.58 -18.43
CA TYR A 220 -1.23 -6.85 -17.69
C TYR A 220 -0.90 -8.10 -18.51
N ALA A 221 -0.92 -8.02 -19.84
CA ALA A 221 -0.49 -9.10 -20.74
C ALA A 221 1.00 -9.07 -21.09
N GLY A 222 1.77 -8.14 -20.50
CA GLY A 222 3.19 -7.94 -20.83
C GLY A 222 4.07 -7.65 -19.61
N PRO A 223 5.33 -7.27 -19.85
CA PRO A 223 6.28 -7.02 -18.76
C PRO A 223 5.97 -5.76 -17.93
N GLY A 224 5.09 -4.87 -18.43
CA GLY A 224 4.74 -3.61 -17.81
C GLY A 224 5.87 -2.55 -17.85
N PRO A 225 5.61 -1.34 -17.32
CA PRO A 225 6.50 -0.18 -17.43
C PRO A 225 7.65 -0.22 -16.39
N THR A 226 8.55 -1.21 -16.49
CA THR A 226 9.61 -1.45 -15.49
C THR A 226 10.61 -0.31 -15.41
N ALA A 227 11.04 0.22 -16.58
CA ALA A 227 12.00 1.31 -16.63
C ALA A 227 11.40 2.61 -16.07
N GLY A 228 10.16 2.92 -16.47
CA GLY A 228 9.43 4.08 -15.94
C GLY A 228 9.18 3.99 -14.44
N LEU A 229 8.81 2.80 -13.94
CA LEU A 229 8.64 2.57 -12.51
C LEU A 229 9.96 2.72 -11.74
N ALA A 230 11.06 2.18 -12.27
CA ALA A 230 12.38 2.32 -11.67
C ALA A 230 12.79 3.80 -11.55
N LEU A 231 12.59 4.59 -12.61
CA LEU A 231 12.85 6.04 -12.59
C LEU A 231 11.94 6.77 -11.57
N ALA A 232 10.64 6.45 -11.54
CA ALA A 232 9.73 7.01 -10.55
C ALA A 232 10.18 6.71 -9.10
N ARG A 233 10.69 5.51 -8.85
CA ARG A 233 11.25 5.13 -7.54
C ARG A 233 12.52 5.91 -7.20
N GLN A 234 13.41 6.15 -8.16
CA GLN A 234 14.60 6.99 -7.95
C GLN A 234 14.19 8.42 -7.59
N ILE A 235 13.23 9.01 -8.31
CA ILE A 235 12.69 10.33 -7.97
C ILE A 235 12.10 10.34 -6.56
N ALA A 236 11.32 9.34 -6.18
CA ALA A 236 10.75 9.22 -4.83
C ALA A 236 11.84 9.21 -3.75
N HIS A 237 12.94 8.48 -3.96
CA HIS A 237 14.04 8.43 -2.98
C HIS A 237 14.68 9.79 -2.73
N THR A 238 14.80 10.64 -3.73
CA THR A 238 15.32 12.00 -3.55
C THR A 238 14.38 12.90 -2.74
N THR A 239 13.07 12.62 -2.75
CA THR A 239 12.07 13.39 -1.99
C THR A 239 11.90 12.94 -0.54
N TYR A 240 12.35 11.72 -0.20
CA TYR A 240 12.21 11.16 1.16
C TYR A 240 13.39 11.46 2.08
N ARG A 241 14.49 11.94 1.55
CA ARG A 241 15.76 12.07 2.25
C ARG A 241 16.27 13.50 2.21
N SER A 242 16.96 13.90 3.29
CA SER A 242 17.68 15.17 3.28
C SER A 242 18.96 15.06 2.44
N PRO A 243 19.47 16.18 1.89
CA PRO A 243 20.77 16.18 1.21
C PRO A 243 21.90 15.61 2.07
N SER A 244 21.92 15.95 3.36
CA SER A 244 22.95 15.45 4.31
C SER A 244 22.87 13.93 4.48
N GLU A 245 21.67 13.34 4.56
CA GLU A 245 21.53 11.89 4.64
C GLU A 245 22.01 11.20 3.35
N LEU A 246 21.72 11.78 2.18
CA LEU A 246 22.20 11.26 0.91
C LEU A 246 23.72 11.33 0.82
N ASP A 247 24.34 12.46 1.27
CA ASP A 247 25.79 12.63 1.29
C ASP A 247 26.47 11.64 2.27
N GLU A 248 25.90 11.44 3.44
CA GLU A 248 26.41 10.49 4.44
C GLU A 248 26.33 9.05 3.93
N ARG A 249 25.20 8.67 3.34
CA ARG A 249 24.94 7.29 2.93
C ARG A 249 25.64 6.91 1.63
N PHE A 250 25.69 7.79 0.66
CA PHE A 250 26.19 7.50 -0.69
C PHE A 250 27.49 8.23 -1.02
N GLY A 251 27.72 9.42 -0.49
CA GLY A 251 28.92 10.22 -0.69
C GLY A 251 29.30 10.41 -2.16
N ARG A 252 30.61 10.54 -2.41
CA ARG A 252 31.20 10.58 -3.76
C ARG A 252 31.99 9.31 -4.10
N ILE A 253 31.93 8.31 -3.24
CA ILE A 253 32.67 7.07 -3.42
C ILE A 253 31.78 6.11 -4.23
N PRO A 254 32.30 5.52 -5.34
CA PRO A 254 31.57 4.49 -6.06
C PRO A 254 31.20 3.33 -5.14
N GLN A 255 29.96 2.83 -5.26
CA GLN A 255 29.52 1.66 -4.52
C GLN A 255 29.72 0.40 -5.39
N ASN A 256 30.29 -0.66 -4.82
CA ASN A 256 30.39 -1.97 -5.47
C ASN A 256 30.99 -1.95 -6.90
N ASP A 257 32.12 -1.29 -7.11
CA ASP A 257 32.81 -1.17 -8.41
C ASP A 257 31.98 -0.45 -9.49
N GLU A 258 31.04 0.37 -9.11
CA GLU A 258 30.28 1.21 -10.04
C GLU A 258 31.18 2.29 -10.67
N ASP A 259 31.07 2.42 -12.01
CA ASP A 259 31.68 3.54 -12.71
C ASP A 259 30.82 4.79 -12.55
N PRO A 260 31.30 5.83 -11.83
CA PRO A 260 30.52 7.06 -11.63
C PRO A 260 30.28 7.85 -12.93
N LEU A 261 31.01 7.58 -13.99
CA LEU A 261 30.82 8.22 -15.31
C LEU A 261 29.71 7.54 -16.14
N HIS A 262 29.31 6.31 -15.80
CA HIS A 262 28.30 5.55 -16.51
C HIS A 262 27.00 5.35 -15.73
N GLY A 263 26.68 6.25 -14.81
CA GLY A 263 25.34 6.37 -14.22
C GLY A 263 24.96 5.32 -13.18
N GLY A 264 25.92 4.61 -12.60
CA GLY A 264 25.66 3.54 -11.63
C GLY A 264 25.45 3.99 -10.18
N ARG A 265 25.61 5.26 -9.88
CA ARG A 265 25.73 5.76 -8.49
C ARG A 265 24.45 5.79 -7.65
N LEU A 266 23.31 5.81 -8.29
CA LEU A 266 22.01 5.84 -7.62
C LEU A 266 21.23 4.56 -7.91
N ALA A 267 21.87 3.42 -7.79
CA ALA A 267 21.16 2.16 -7.69
C ALA A 267 20.47 2.09 -6.29
N VAL A 268 19.41 2.83 -6.20
CA VAL A 268 18.49 2.77 -5.04
C VAL A 268 17.38 1.80 -5.39
#